data_cf15fe9b6aa4d5c38b843be41f50b9e1
#
_entry.id   cf15fe9b6aa4d5c38b843be41f50b9e1
#
_cell.length_a   1.000
_cell.length_b   1.000
_cell.length_c   1.000
_cell.angle_alpha   90.00
_cell.angle_beta   90.00
_cell.angle_gamma   90.00
#
_symmetry.space_group_name_H-M   'P 1'
#
loop_
_entity.id
_entity.type
_entity.pdbx_description
1 polymer ?
#
loop_
_entity_poly.entity_id
_entity_poly.type
_entity_poly.pdbx_seq_one_letter_code
_entity_poly.pdbx_strand_id
1 'polypeptide(L)' 'MLKIRLSQTGSANRRTYRVVAMEEGKRRNGRNVEILGFYNPLVKPPQIRIEKDRVEYWRKQGAQVTPAVEKLLGVNP' A
#
# COMPACT_ATOMS: atom_id res chain seq x y z
N MET A 1 10.85 -9.17 7.22
CA MET A 1 9.87 -9.70 6.26
C MET A 1 9.26 -8.55 5.47
N LEU A 2 9.35 -8.61 4.15
CA LEU A 2 8.80 -7.56 3.30
C LEU A 2 7.30 -7.74 3.12
N LYS A 3 6.58 -6.64 3.28
CA LYS A 3 5.13 -6.62 3.06
C LYS A 3 4.73 -5.39 2.26
N ILE A 4 3.72 -5.57 1.43
CA ILE A 4 3.06 -4.47 0.72
C ILE A 4 1.72 -4.27 1.39
N ARG A 5 1.53 -3.11 2.01
CA ARG A 5 0.34 -2.84 2.80
C ARG A 5 -0.12 -1.40 2.66
N LEU A 6 -1.33 -1.13 3.16
CA LEU A 6 -1.85 0.21 3.24
C LEU A 6 -1.36 0.88 4.51
N SER A 7 -0.87 2.10 4.37
CA SER A 7 -0.47 2.94 5.48
C SER A 7 -1.44 4.11 5.56
N GLN A 8 -2.08 4.26 6.72
CA GLN A 8 -3.04 5.33 6.91
C GLN A 8 -2.33 6.69 6.99
N THR A 9 -2.86 7.65 6.25
CA THR A 9 -2.38 9.03 6.28
C THR A 9 -3.59 9.96 6.42
N GLY A 10 -3.34 11.24 6.71
CA GLY A 10 -4.40 12.20 6.85
C GLY A 10 -4.93 12.32 8.28
N SER A 11 -5.92 13.19 8.47
CA SER A 11 -6.49 13.45 9.77
C SER A 11 -7.64 12.49 10.10
N ALA A 12 -8.17 12.58 11.32
CA ALA A 12 -9.22 11.70 11.79
C ALA A 12 -10.48 11.73 10.92
N ASN A 13 -10.81 12.87 10.33
CA ASN A 13 -12.01 13.03 9.52
C ASN A 13 -11.74 12.92 8.02
N ARG A 14 -10.47 12.79 7.64
CA ARG A 14 -10.06 12.72 6.24
C ARG A 14 -8.97 11.68 6.11
N ARG A 15 -9.37 10.42 6.17
CA ARG A 15 -8.43 9.32 6.11
C ARG A 15 -8.11 8.98 4.66
N THR A 16 -6.85 9.06 4.33
CA THR A 16 -6.32 8.57 3.07
C THR A 16 -5.30 7.49 3.37
N TYR A 17 -4.89 6.76 2.34
CA TYR A 17 -3.99 5.64 2.53
C TYR A 17 -2.92 5.67 1.45
N ARG A 18 -1.75 5.16 1.81
CA ARG A 18 -0.67 4.92 0.85
C ARG A 18 -0.40 3.44 0.77
N VAL A 19 -0.12 2.98 -0.43
CA VAL A 19 0.35 1.61 -0.63
C VAL A 19 1.86 1.65 -0.51
N VAL A 20 2.39 0.93 0.48
CA VAL A 20 3.81 0.98 0.77
C VAL A 20 4.39 -0.42 0.84
N ALA A 21 5.64 -0.55 0.38
CA ALA A 21 6.46 -1.72 0.66
C ALA A 21 7.24 -1.42 1.93
N MET A 22 7.16 -2.29 2.91
CA MET A 22 7.85 -2.07 4.16
C MET A 22 8.48 -3.35 4.68
N GLU A 23 9.54 -3.16 5.45
CA GLU A 23 10.18 -4.28 6.13
C GLU A 23 9.56 -4.40 7.52
N GLU A 24 8.88 -5.51 7.76
CA GLU A 24 8.41 -5.86 9.09
C GLU A 24 9.39 -6.86 9.69
N GLY A 25 10.06 -6.42 10.72
CA GLY A 25 11.03 -7.27 11.38
C GLY A 25 10.82 -7.23 12.88
N LYS A 26 11.93 -7.36 13.58
CA LYS A 26 11.93 -7.36 15.05
C LYS A 26 11.59 -5.99 15.63
N ARG A 27 11.65 -4.95 14.85
CA ARG A 27 11.39 -3.60 15.33
C ARG A 27 9.89 -3.31 15.29
N ARG A 28 9.46 -2.57 16.28
CA ARG A 28 8.10 -2.16 16.47
C ARG A 28 7.54 -1.35 15.31
N ASN A 29 8.36 -0.44 14.78
CA ASN A 29 7.98 0.39 13.65
C ASN A 29 8.72 -0.09 12.42
N GLY A 30 8.02 -0.74 11.53
CA GLY A 30 8.59 -1.15 10.27
C GLY A 30 9.01 0.07 9.45
N ARG A 31 10.04 -0.11 8.65
CA ARG A 31 10.56 0.95 7.80
C ARG A 31 9.89 0.90 6.45
N ASN A 32 9.37 2.03 5.98
CA ASN A 32 8.89 2.11 4.62
C ASN A 32 10.08 2.06 3.68
N VAL A 33 10.07 1.08 2.78
CA VAL A 33 11.11 0.94 1.79
C VAL A 33 10.78 1.78 0.56
N GLU A 34 9.52 1.75 0.14
CA GLU A 34 9.10 2.48 -1.04
C GLU A 34 7.60 2.74 -0.99
N ILE A 35 7.19 3.89 -1.50
CA ILE A 35 5.77 4.20 -1.66
C ILE A 35 5.37 3.76 -3.06
N LEU A 36 4.39 2.87 -3.15
CA LEU A 36 3.96 2.27 -4.40
C LEU A 36 2.71 2.90 -4.98
N GLY A 37 2.00 3.69 -4.18
CA GLY A 37 0.78 4.31 -4.65
C GLY A 37 -0.02 4.93 -3.52
N PHE A 38 -1.23 5.35 -3.83
CA PHE A 38 -2.11 5.89 -2.81
C PHE A 38 -3.57 5.54 -3.11
N TYR A 39 -4.38 5.62 -2.08
CA TYR A 39 -5.80 5.39 -2.15
C TYR A 39 -6.53 6.50 -1.41
N ASN A 40 -7.44 7.17 -2.09
CA ASN A 40 -8.23 8.25 -1.51
C ASN A 40 -9.72 7.93 -1.66
N PRO A 41 -10.38 7.43 -0.60
CA PRO A 41 -11.80 7.10 -0.66
C PRO A 41 -12.70 8.32 -0.47
N LEU A 42 -12.13 9.48 -0.19
CA LEU A 42 -12.91 10.70 0.12
C LEU A 42 -13.53 11.34 -1.12
N VAL A 43 -13.00 11.05 -2.30
CA VAL A 43 -13.54 11.58 -3.55
C VAL A 43 -14.42 10.52 -4.20
N LYS A 44 -15.32 10.98 -5.06
CA LYS A 44 -16.21 10.06 -5.81
C LYS A 44 -15.98 10.26 -7.30
N PRO A 45 -15.58 9.21 -8.05
CA PRO A 45 -15.22 7.89 -7.53
C PRO A 45 -13.92 7.92 -6.75
N PRO A 46 -13.67 6.95 -5.86
CA PRO A 46 -12.43 6.90 -5.10
C PRO A 46 -11.21 6.88 -6.01
N GLN A 47 -10.19 7.63 -5.64
CA GLN A 47 -8.94 7.63 -6.40
C GLN A 47 -8.03 6.53 -5.90
N ILE A 48 -7.62 5.68 -6.83
CA ILE A 48 -6.66 4.63 -6.56
C ILE A 48 -5.54 4.75 -7.58
N ARG A 49 -4.33 4.86 -7.10
CA ARG A 49 -3.16 4.93 -7.97
C ARG A 49 -2.10 3.99 -7.41
N ILE A 50 -1.77 2.97 -8.18
CA ILE A 50 -0.80 1.96 -7.76
C ILE A 50 0.18 1.72 -8.90
N GLU A 51 1.45 1.79 -8.57
CA GLU A 51 2.52 1.49 -9.52
C GLU A 51 2.66 -0.03 -9.60
N LYS A 52 1.92 -0.63 -10.51
CA LYS A 52 1.87 -2.09 -10.63
C LYS A 52 3.24 -2.71 -10.91
N ASP A 53 4.07 -2.03 -11.68
CA ASP A 53 5.41 -2.51 -11.98
C ASP A 53 6.24 -2.66 -10.71
N ARG A 54 6.10 -1.71 -9.80
CA ARG A 54 6.84 -1.76 -8.54
C ARG A 54 6.27 -2.82 -7.61
N VAL A 55 4.96 -3.00 -7.60
CA VAL A 55 4.34 -4.06 -6.82
C VAL A 55 4.88 -5.42 -7.28
N GLU A 56 4.93 -5.64 -8.59
CA GLU A 56 5.47 -6.88 -9.14
C GLU A 56 6.94 -7.06 -8.78
N TYR A 57 7.72 -5.97 -8.84
CA TYR A 57 9.12 -6.03 -8.45
C TYR A 57 9.27 -6.55 -7.01
N TRP A 58 8.52 -5.97 -6.08
CA TRP A 58 8.62 -6.36 -4.68
C TRP A 58 8.07 -7.76 -4.42
N ARG A 59 7.04 -8.15 -5.14
CA ARG A 59 6.53 -9.52 -5.04
C ARG A 59 7.60 -10.52 -5.45
N LYS A 60 8.34 -10.23 -6.49
CA LYS A 60 9.46 -11.08 -6.94
C LYS A 60 10.57 -11.12 -5.89
N GLN A 61 10.70 -10.09 -5.09
CA GLN A 61 11.66 -10.06 -3.98
C GLN A 61 11.15 -10.81 -2.75
N GLY A 62 9.97 -11.37 -2.81
CA GLY A 62 9.41 -12.13 -1.71
C GLY A 62 8.44 -11.36 -0.83
N ALA A 63 8.05 -10.15 -1.22
CA ALA A 63 7.10 -9.36 -0.43
C ALA A 63 5.71 -9.99 -0.45
N GLN A 64 5.06 -10.00 0.70
CA GLN A 64 3.69 -10.47 0.82
C GLN A 64 2.74 -9.30 0.67
N VAL A 65 1.70 -9.48 -0.14
CA VAL A 65 0.67 -8.46 -0.36
C VAL A 65 -0.46 -8.71 0.62
N THR A 66 -0.84 -7.68 1.38
CA THR A 66 -1.95 -7.81 2.32
C THR A 66 -3.28 -7.89 1.58
N PRO A 67 -4.31 -8.51 2.19
CA PRO A 67 -5.63 -8.60 1.54
C PRO A 67 -6.22 -7.26 1.14
N ALA A 68 -5.99 -6.21 1.93
CA ALA A 68 -6.50 -4.88 1.61
C ALA A 68 -5.91 -4.37 0.29
N VAL A 69 -4.60 -4.56 0.10
CA VAL A 69 -3.93 -4.15 -1.12
C VAL A 69 -4.38 -5.01 -2.29
N GLU A 70 -4.55 -6.32 -2.07
CA GLU A 70 -5.04 -7.20 -3.12
C GLU A 70 -6.40 -6.76 -3.64
N LYS A 71 -7.30 -6.34 -2.76
CA LYS A 71 -8.59 -5.81 -3.15
C LYS A 71 -8.44 -4.60 -4.05
N LEU A 72 -7.55 -3.70 -3.70
CA LEU A 72 -7.32 -2.51 -4.49
C LEU A 72 -6.72 -2.84 -5.84
N LEU A 73 -5.83 -3.81 -5.90
CA LEU A 73 -5.25 -4.26 -7.16
C LEU A 73 -6.32 -4.86 -8.08
N GLY A 74 -7.28 -5.57 -7.51
CA GLY A 74 -8.38 -6.15 -8.29
C GLY A 74 -9.37 -5.12 -8.80
N VAL A 75 -9.53 -4.01 -8.09
CA VAL A 75 -10.45 -2.93 -8.49
C VAL A 75 -9.79 -1.95 -9.46
N ASN A 76 -8.50 -1.77 -9.34
CA ASN A 76 -7.75 -0.83 -10.17
C ASN A 76 -7.65 -1.37 -11.60
N PRO A 77 -8.26 -0.68 -12.56
CA PRO A 77 -8.24 -1.13 -13.96
C PRO A 77 -6.87 -1.08 -14.60
#